data_a58d8c2a3da383747ec2507d499e589b
#
_entry.id   a58d8c2a3da383747ec2507d499e589b
#
_cell.length_a   1.000
_cell.length_b   1.000
_cell.length_c   1.000
_cell.angle_alpha   90.00
_cell.angle_beta   90.00
_cell.angle_gamma   90.00
#
_symmetry.space_group_name_H-M   'P 1'
#
loop_
_entity.id
_entity.type
_entity.pdbx_description
1 polymer ?
#
loop_
_entity_poly.entity_id
_entity_poly.type
_entity_poly.pdbx_seq_one_letter_code
_entity_poly.pdbx_strand_id
1 'polypeptide(L)'
;MAGENMNYKVAVCDDSDTDRQYFAGLAAQWAANTGKRVQTALFSSAETFLFHYAEENDYDILLLDIEMGAMDGVTMAKKLRQDNDTIQIVFITGYSDYISEGYEVDALHYLMKPVKPEKLFSVLDRAAEKLSKNEKVLNLELDGALLRLPVHQIRYADVRGNYVTIHAKEHYTVKKTLSDLLQGLDDRFYRVGRSAVVNLTCISRVTKTEIVLRDGSSIPLPRGAYEKLNRAIINMG
;
A
#
# COMPACT_ATOMS: atom_id res chain seq x y z
N MET A 1 13.48 -15.48 -15.01
CA MET A 1 12.02 -15.23 -15.04
C MET A 1 11.87 -13.82 -15.55
N ALA A 2 11.22 -13.64 -16.68
CA ALA A 2 11.02 -12.34 -17.30
C ALA A 2 10.13 -11.51 -16.37
N GLY A 3 10.65 -10.39 -15.85
CA GLY A 3 9.85 -9.40 -15.14
C GLY A 3 8.79 -8.87 -16.11
N GLU A 4 7.52 -9.01 -15.75
CA GLU A 4 6.44 -8.37 -16.47
C GLU A 4 6.76 -6.88 -16.58
N ASN A 5 6.62 -6.36 -17.79
CA ASN A 5 6.97 -5.00 -18.19
C ASN A 5 5.89 -4.05 -17.62
N MET A 6 5.91 -3.87 -16.29
CA MET A 6 4.92 -3.04 -15.58
C MET A 6 5.03 -1.60 -16.04
N ASN A 7 3.90 -1.03 -16.39
CA ASN A 7 3.75 0.37 -16.76
C ASN A 7 3.14 1.11 -15.56
N TYR A 8 3.90 2.03 -14.98
CA TYR A 8 3.45 2.81 -13.83
C TYR A 8 2.92 4.17 -14.27
N LYS A 9 1.75 4.58 -13.77
CA LYS A 9 1.25 5.94 -13.89
C LYS A 9 1.66 6.75 -12.67
N VAL A 10 2.53 7.73 -12.88
CA VAL A 10 3.07 8.60 -11.82
C VAL A 10 2.50 10.00 -11.98
N ALA A 11 1.75 10.45 -10.98
CA ALA A 11 1.34 11.84 -10.87
C ALA A 11 2.40 12.66 -10.12
N VAL A 12 2.71 13.85 -10.61
CA VAL A 12 3.55 14.84 -9.92
C VAL A 12 2.70 16.07 -9.66
N CYS A 13 2.46 16.39 -8.41
CA CYS A 13 1.64 17.52 -7.99
C CYS A 13 2.48 18.48 -7.14
N ASP A 14 2.74 19.68 -7.69
CA ASP A 14 3.62 20.69 -7.11
C ASP A 14 3.27 22.02 -7.81
N ASP A 15 3.27 23.17 -7.14
CA ASP A 15 2.96 24.46 -7.75
C ASP A 15 4.14 25.04 -8.56
N SER A 16 5.38 24.58 -8.28
CA SER A 16 6.59 24.92 -9.04
C SER A 16 6.69 24.10 -10.33
N ASP A 17 6.63 24.76 -11.49
CA ASP A 17 6.83 24.08 -12.78
C ASP A 17 8.22 23.43 -12.90
N THR A 18 9.24 24.08 -12.38
CA THR A 18 10.61 23.55 -12.35
C THR A 18 10.69 22.23 -11.59
N ASP A 19 10.03 22.13 -10.43
CA ASP A 19 10.04 20.93 -9.60
C ASP A 19 9.22 19.82 -10.27
N ARG A 20 8.05 20.15 -10.85
CA ARG A 20 7.26 19.17 -11.61
C ARG A 20 8.07 18.51 -12.73
N GLN A 21 8.76 19.34 -13.55
CA GLN A 21 9.59 18.84 -14.66
C GLN A 21 10.79 18.03 -14.15
N TYR A 22 11.41 18.48 -13.07
CA TYR A 22 12.54 17.78 -12.46
C TYR A 22 12.15 16.38 -11.97
N PHE A 23 11.07 16.25 -11.19
CA PHE A 23 10.63 14.98 -10.68
C PHE A 23 10.08 14.04 -11.75
N ALA A 24 9.41 14.56 -12.77
CA ALA A 24 9.02 13.78 -13.95
C ALA A 24 10.24 13.24 -14.70
N GLY A 25 11.27 14.07 -14.88
CA GLY A 25 12.54 13.65 -15.47
C GLY A 25 13.24 12.55 -14.67
N LEU A 26 13.25 12.66 -13.34
CA LEU A 26 13.81 11.62 -12.47
C LEU A 26 12.99 10.32 -12.52
N ALA A 27 11.67 10.38 -12.58
CA ALA A 27 10.83 9.19 -12.73
C ALA A 27 11.09 8.47 -14.06
N ALA A 28 11.25 9.22 -15.15
CA ALA A 28 11.62 8.67 -16.46
C ALA A 28 13.03 8.04 -16.44
N GLN A 29 14.00 8.68 -15.79
CA GLN A 29 15.35 8.15 -15.62
C GLN A 29 15.37 6.86 -14.79
N TRP A 30 14.63 6.81 -13.68
CA TRP A 30 14.43 5.61 -12.87
C TRP A 30 13.87 4.45 -13.71
N ALA A 31 12.83 4.72 -14.52
CA ALA A 31 12.22 3.73 -15.38
C ALA A 31 13.24 3.15 -16.39
N ALA A 32 14.01 4.03 -17.05
CA ALA A 32 15.06 3.61 -17.99
C ALA A 32 16.13 2.75 -17.31
N ASN A 33 16.58 3.13 -16.09
CA ASN A 33 17.61 2.41 -15.35
C ASN A 33 17.15 1.01 -14.86
N THR A 34 15.83 0.83 -14.65
CA THR A 34 15.27 -0.40 -14.09
C THR A 34 14.54 -1.27 -15.11
N GLY A 35 14.51 -0.86 -16.38
CA GLY A 35 13.78 -1.57 -17.45
C GLY A 35 12.25 -1.53 -17.30
N LYS A 36 11.73 -0.61 -16.46
CA LYS A 36 10.29 -0.36 -16.26
C LYS A 36 9.77 0.67 -17.25
N ARG A 37 8.46 0.83 -17.31
CA ARG A 37 7.81 1.91 -18.07
C ARG A 37 7.12 2.85 -17.12
N VAL A 38 7.16 4.14 -17.41
CA VAL A 38 6.49 5.19 -16.64
C VAL A 38 5.76 6.12 -17.58
N GLN A 39 4.52 6.43 -17.23
CA GLN A 39 3.77 7.54 -17.79
C GLN A 39 3.58 8.58 -16.70
N THR A 40 4.03 9.81 -16.95
CA THR A 40 3.93 10.91 -15.96
C THR A 40 2.81 11.87 -16.32
N ALA A 41 2.05 12.31 -15.32
CA ALA A 41 1.08 13.41 -15.42
C ALA A 41 1.45 14.50 -14.42
N LEU A 42 1.36 15.77 -14.85
CA LEU A 42 1.81 16.94 -14.08
C LEU A 42 0.61 17.79 -13.66
N PHE A 43 0.55 18.14 -12.38
CA PHE A 43 -0.54 18.92 -11.80
C PHE A 43 0.05 20.10 -11.02
N SER A 44 -0.46 21.31 -11.27
CA SER A 44 0.03 22.53 -10.64
C SER A 44 -0.66 22.84 -9.31
N SER A 45 -1.67 22.07 -8.92
CA SER A 45 -2.36 22.22 -7.64
C SER A 45 -3.11 20.94 -7.24
N ALA A 46 -3.46 20.84 -5.97
CA ALA A 46 -4.28 19.78 -5.43
C ALA A 46 -5.65 19.69 -6.12
N GLU A 47 -6.26 20.84 -6.41
CA GLU A 47 -7.58 20.91 -7.05
C GLU A 47 -7.55 20.36 -8.47
N THR A 48 -6.51 20.71 -9.26
CA THR A 48 -6.37 20.20 -10.64
C THR A 48 -6.16 18.70 -10.66
N PHE A 49 -5.38 18.16 -9.72
CA PHE A 49 -5.24 16.73 -9.59
C PHE A 49 -6.56 16.05 -9.21
N LEU A 50 -7.25 16.50 -8.16
CA LEU A 50 -8.51 15.90 -7.71
C LEU A 50 -9.61 15.96 -8.78
N PHE A 51 -9.67 17.06 -9.55
CA PHE A 51 -10.60 17.16 -10.67
C PHE A 51 -10.33 16.10 -11.74
N HIS A 52 -9.06 15.94 -12.13
CA HIS A 52 -8.66 14.93 -13.12
C HIS A 52 -8.82 13.51 -12.58
N TYR A 53 -8.48 13.30 -11.30
CA TYR A 53 -8.59 12.01 -10.62
C TYR A 53 -10.03 11.49 -10.54
N ALA A 54 -11.03 12.37 -10.49
CA ALA A 54 -12.44 11.98 -10.53
C ALA A 54 -12.85 11.31 -11.85
N GLU A 55 -12.13 11.61 -12.95
CA GLU A 55 -12.37 11.02 -14.27
C GLU A 55 -11.42 9.84 -14.56
N GLU A 56 -10.14 9.97 -14.19
CA GLU A 56 -9.09 8.96 -14.35
C GLU A 56 -8.40 8.68 -13.01
N ASN A 57 -8.80 7.62 -12.32
CA ASN A 57 -8.33 7.27 -10.97
C ASN A 57 -7.28 6.15 -10.94
N ASP A 58 -6.56 5.92 -12.02
CA ASP A 58 -5.64 4.80 -12.22
C ASP A 58 -4.15 5.15 -12.01
N TYR A 59 -3.86 6.17 -11.18
CA TYR A 59 -2.49 6.49 -10.78
C TYR A 59 -1.96 5.51 -9.74
N ASP A 60 -0.72 5.06 -9.95
CA ASP A 60 0.00 4.12 -9.06
C ASP A 60 0.80 4.85 -7.99
N ILE A 61 1.46 5.95 -8.37
CA ILE A 61 2.36 6.72 -7.51
C ILE A 61 2.00 8.20 -7.61
N LEU A 62 1.95 8.87 -6.48
CA LEU A 62 1.76 10.32 -6.37
C LEU A 62 2.97 10.93 -5.67
N LEU A 63 3.74 11.74 -6.42
CA LEU A 63 4.77 12.63 -5.89
C LEU A 63 4.10 13.97 -5.59
N LEU A 64 4.02 14.35 -4.32
CA LEU A 64 3.13 15.39 -3.84
C LEU A 64 3.88 16.40 -2.99
N ASP A 65 3.88 17.67 -3.42
CA ASP A 65 4.29 18.76 -2.52
C ASP A 65 3.20 19.03 -1.48
N ILE A 66 3.61 19.47 -0.32
CA ILE A 66 2.69 19.84 0.76
C ILE A 66 2.20 21.27 0.60
N GLU A 67 3.10 22.22 0.36
CA GLU A 67 2.72 23.62 0.21
C GLU A 67 2.34 23.97 -1.23
N MET A 68 1.05 23.99 -1.51
CA MET A 68 0.48 24.31 -2.82
C MET A 68 -0.78 25.14 -2.65
N GLY A 69 -0.74 26.41 -2.99
CA GLY A 69 -1.91 27.28 -3.17
C GLY A 69 -2.99 27.20 -2.07
N ALA A 70 -4.25 26.98 -2.47
CA ALA A 70 -5.41 27.02 -1.57
C ALA A 70 -5.62 25.71 -0.79
N MET A 71 -5.32 24.56 -1.40
CA MET A 71 -5.37 23.25 -0.71
C MET A 71 -3.94 22.70 -0.60
N ASP A 72 -3.54 22.39 0.63
CA ASP A 72 -2.27 21.73 0.88
C ASP A 72 -2.29 20.24 0.50
N GLY A 73 -1.08 19.65 0.30
CA GLY A 73 -0.92 18.27 -0.11
C GLY A 73 -1.41 17.26 0.92
N VAL A 74 -1.36 17.58 2.23
CA VAL A 74 -1.84 16.68 3.29
C VAL A 74 -3.36 16.58 3.25
N THR A 75 -4.05 17.72 3.12
CA THR A 75 -5.50 17.76 2.96
C THR A 75 -5.96 16.99 1.71
N MET A 76 -5.23 17.15 0.60
CA MET A 76 -5.46 16.39 -0.62
C MET A 76 -5.29 14.89 -0.40
N ALA A 77 -4.20 14.48 0.24
CA ALA A 77 -3.92 13.08 0.53
C ALA A 77 -4.99 12.44 1.43
N LYS A 78 -5.48 13.17 2.45
CA LYS A 78 -6.59 12.73 3.31
C LYS A 78 -7.88 12.47 2.52
N LYS A 79 -8.21 13.35 1.57
CA LYS A 79 -9.37 13.16 0.67
C LYS A 79 -9.17 11.93 -0.22
N LEU A 80 -7.98 11.78 -0.82
CA LEU A 80 -7.66 10.66 -1.69
C LEU A 80 -7.77 9.31 -0.95
N ARG A 81 -7.35 9.25 0.31
CA ARG A 81 -7.41 8.03 1.14
C ARG A 81 -8.82 7.60 1.52
N GLN A 82 -9.84 8.45 1.38
CA GLN A 82 -11.23 8.05 1.60
C GLN A 82 -11.69 7.02 0.56
N ASP A 83 -11.18 7.12 -0.67
CA ASP A 83 -11.61 6.31 -1.81
C ASP A 83 -10.51 5.37 -2.34
N ASN A 84 -9.23 5.65 -2.08
CA ASN A 84 -8.10 4.89 -2.60
C ASN A 84 -7.00 4.68 -1.55
N ASP A 85 -6.80 3.43 -1.15
CA ASP A 85 -5.74 2.98 -0.23
C ASP A 85 -4.51 2.38 -0.94
N THR A 86 -4.55 2.22 -2.27
CA THR A 86 -3.52 1.52 -3.04
C THR A 86 -2.48 2.44 -3.67
N ILE A 87 -2.85 3.67 -4.05
CA ILE A 87 -1.91 4.66 -4.59
C ILE A 87 -0.77 4.95 -3.61
N GLN A 88 0.47 4.91 -4.07
CA GLN A 88 1.64 5.15 -3.23
C GLN A 88 1.93 6.64 -3.16
N ILE A 89 1.67 7.28 -2.02
CA ILE A 89 1.89 8.71 -1.81
C ILE A 89 3.32 8.91 -1.27
N VAL A 90 4.07 9.79 -1.95
CA VAL A 90 5.40 10.25 -1.54
C VAL A 90 5.34 11.77 -1.42
N PHE A 91 5.46 12.27 -0.20
CA PHE A 91 5.57 13.72 0.00
C PHE A 91 6.98 14.20 -0.36
N ILE A 92 7.04 15.32 -1.09
CA ILE A 92 8.28 15.99 -1.49
C ILE A 92 8.15 17.47 -1.18
N THR A 93 8.76 17.95 -0.10
CA THR A 93 8.53 19.31 0.39
C THR A 93 9.78 19.96 0.98
N GLY A 94 9.81 21.27 1.06
CA GLY A 94 10.84 22.06 1.76
C GLY A 94 10.68 22.11 3.27
N TYR A 95 9.59 21.61 3.83
CA TYR A 95 9.21 21.78 5.23
C TYR A 95 9.19 20.48 6.00
N SER A 96 9.84 20.49 7.20
CA SER A 96 9.96 19.30 8.06
C SER A 96 8.76 19.08 9.01
N ASP A 97 7.93 20.10 9.21
CA ASP A 97 6.94 20.14 10.30
C ASP A 97 5.74 19.21 10.05
N TYR A 98 5.54 18.77 8.81
CA TYR A 98 4.41 17.94 8.40
C TYR A 98 4.68 16.42 8.43
N ILE A 99 5.84 15.98 8.92
CA ILE A 99 6.20 14.55 8.95
C ILE A 99 5.19 13.72 9.76
N SER A 100 4.67 14.27 10.87
CA SER A 100 3.67 13.59 11.71
C SER A 100 2.34 13.37 11.00
N GLU A 101 1.93 14.28 10.13
CA GLU A 101 0.67 14.19 9.38
C GLU A 101 0.74 13.17 8.23
N GLY A 102 1.94 12.89 7.71
CA GLY A 102 2.16 11.85 6.70
C GLY A 102 1.79 10.44 7.19
N TYR A 103 1.86 10.17 8.50
CA TYR A 103 1.44 8.91 9.10
C TYR A 103 -0.08 8.70 9.03
N GLU A 104 -0.88 9.77 9.08
CA GLU A 104 -2.34 9.67 9.05
C GLU A 104 -2.86 9.23 7.67
N VAL A 105 -2.10 9.46 6.61
CA VAL A 105 -2.47 9.13 5.23
C VAL A 105 -1.74 7.90 4.67
N ASP A 106 -1.04 7.13 5.51
CA ASP A 106 -0.22 5.98 5.09
C ASP A 106 0.70 6.33 3.90
N ALA A 107 1.42 7.47 4.03
CA ALA A 107 2.38 7.88 3.02
C ALA A 107 3.54 6.88 2.96
N LEU A 108 3.97 6.50 1.75
CA LEU A 108 5.08 5.58 1.56
C LEU A 108 6.40 6.18 2.05
N HIS A 109 6.59 7.48 1.82
CA HIS A 109 7.81 8.18 2.22
C HIS A 109 7.62 9.70 2.25
N TYR A 110 8.58 10.37 2.92
CA TYR A 110 8.69 11.82 3.02
C TYR A 110 10.10 12.23 2.58
N LEU A 111 10.20 13.05 1.54
CA LEU A 111 11.46 13.53 0.99
C LEU A 111 11.58 15.04 1.17
N MET A 112 12.71 15.46 1.74
CA MET A 112 13.03 16.89 1.89
C MET A 112 13.68 17.44 0.63
N LYS A 113 13.19 18.57 0.13
CA LYS A 113 13.86 19.33 -0.94
C LYS A 113 15.16 19.98 -0.40
N PRO A 114 16.27 19.98 -1.15
CA PRO A 114 16.44 19.42 -2.49
C PRO A 114 16.61 17.88 -2.48
N VAL A 115 15.88 17.18 -3.32
CA VAL A 115 15.89 15.72 -3.38
C VAL A 115 17.01 15.24 -4.31
N LYS A 116 17.86 14.35 -3.77
CA LYS A 116 18.88 13.67 -4.58
C LYS A 116 18.26 12.56 -5.42
N PRO A 117 18.67 12.36 -6.70
CA PRO A 117 18.12 11.34 -7.59
C PRO A 117 18.10 9.94 -6.97
N GLU A 118 19.19 9.53 -6.31
CA GLU A 118 19.31 8.19 -5.73
C GLU A 118 18.29 7.95 -4.63
N LYS A 119 17.92 9.03 -3.90
CA LYS A 119 16.92 8.95 -2.83
C LYS A 119 15.52 8.72 -3.42
N LEU A 120 15.15 9.47 -4.47
CA LEU A 120 13.88 9.28 -5.16
C LEU A 120 13.83 7.88 -5.81
N PHE A 121 14.90 7.42 -6.45
CA PHE A 121 14.94 6.09 -7.07
C PHE A 121 14.70 4.97 -6.05
N SER A 122 15.34 5.05 -4.88
CA SER A 122 15.10 4.10 -3.80
C SER A 122 13.64 4.08 -3.33
N VAL A 123 12.98 5.24 -3.29
CA VAL A 123 11.56 5.33 -2.91
C VAL A 123 10.65 4.80 -4.01
N LEU A 124 10.96 5.06 -5.28
CA LEU A 124 10.21 4.51 -6.42
C LEU A 124 10.36 2.98 -6.50
N ASP A 125 11.53 2.42 -6.16
CA ASP A 125 11.70 0.96 -6.07
C ASP A 125 10.80 0.36 -4.98
N ARG A 126 10.71 0.98 -3.81
CA ARG A 126 9.79 0.56 -2.74
C ARG A 126 8.33 0.68 -3.17
N ALA A 127 7.96 1.75 -3.89
CA ALA A 127 6.62 1.90 -4.43
C ALA A 127 6.29 0.77 -5.41
N ALA A 128 7.18 0.49 -6.35
CA ALA A 128 7.02 -0.58 -7.33
C ALA A 128 6.90 -1.96 -6.68
N GLU A 129 7.70 -2.24 -5.65
CA GLU A 129 7.61 -3.49 -4.89
C GLU A 129 6.26 -3.62 -4.17
N LYS A 130 5.80 -2.56 -3.51
CA LYS A 130 4.50 -2.55 -2.80
C LYS A 130 3.33 -2.73 -3.79
N LEU A 131 3.38 -2.07 -4.94
CA LEU A 131 2.38 -2.22 -6.02
C LEU A 131 2.38 -3.63 -6.60
N SER A 132 3.54 -4.20 -6.89
CA SER A 132 3.65 -5.58 -7.36
C SER A 132 3.05 -6.60 -6.38
N LYS A 133 3.25 -6.38 -5.07
CA LYS A 133 2.59 -7.21 -4.04
C LYS A 133 1.07 -7.02 -4.03
N ASN A 134 0.56 -5.82 -4.37
CA ASN A 134 -0.86 -5.55 -4.42
C ASN A 134 -1.55 -6.18 -5.65
N GLU A 135 -0.83 -6.42 -6.73
CA GLU A 135 -1.36 -7.15 -7.90
C GLU A 135 -1.55 -8.64 -7.65
N LYS A 136 -0.96 -9.19 -6.59
CA LYS A 136 -1.13 -10.60 -6.26
C LYS A 136 -2.60 -10.92 -5.96
N VAL A 137 -3.11 -11.93 -6.67
CA VAL A 137 -4.51 -12.36 -6.56
C VAL A 137 -4.57 -13.78 -6.00
N LEU A 138 -5.43 -14.00 -5.02
CA LEU A 138 -5.79 -15.29 -4.52
C LEU A 138 -6.99 -15.83 -5.32
N ASN A 139 -6.81 -16.95 -6.00
CA ASN A 139 -7.89 -17.62 -6.70
C ASN A 139 -8.63 -18.56 -5.75
N LEU A 140 -9.94 -18.36 -5.60
CA LEU A 140 -10.82 -19.15 -4.75
C LEU A 140 -11.92 -19.79 -5.61
N GLU A 141 -12.24 -21.04 -5.38
CA GLU A 141 -13.39 -21.68 -5.95
C GLU A 141 -14.54 -21.65 -4.95
N LEU A 142 -15.62 -20.97 -5.31
CA LEU A 142 -16.82 -20.77 -4.49
C LEU A 142 -18.04 -21.13 -5.33
N ASP A 143 -18.84 -22.09 -4.89
CA ASP A 143 -20.10 -22.50 -5.52
C ASP A 143 -19.97 -22.77 -7.03
N GLY A 144 -18.83 -23.34 -7.44
CA GLY A 144 -18.54 -23.63 -8.86
C GLY A 144 -18.07 -22.44 -9.68
N ALA A 145 -17.89 -21.25 -9.08
CA ALA A 145 -17.34 -20.07 -9.71
C ALA A 145 -15.91 -19.77 -9.22
N LEU A 146 -15.07 -19.24 -10.12
CA LEU A 146 -13.73 -18.78 -9.80
C LEU A 146 -13.79 -17.31 -9.35
N LEU A 147 -13.54 -17.07 -8.05
CA LEU A 147 -13.36 -15.74 -7.50
C LEU A 147 -11.87 -15.37 -7.50
N ARG A 148 -11.53 -14.19 -8.01
CA ARG A 148 -10.19 -13.61 -7.97
C ARG A 148 -10.17 -12.52 -6.90
N LEU A 149 -9.61 -12.84 -5.72
CA LEU A 149 -9.54 -11.94 -4.57
C LEU A 149 -8.15 -11.29 -4.48
N PRO A 150 -8.02 -9.96 -4.62
CA PRO A 150 -6.74 -9.28 -4.43
C PRO A 150 -6.20 -9.50 -3.01
N VAL A 151 -4.96 -9.96 -2.92
CA VAL A 151 -4.36 -10.37 -1.63
C VAL A 151 -4.25 -9.18 -0.65
N HIS A 152 -4.03 -7.96 -1.16
CA HIS A 152 -3.97 -6.76 -0.32
C HIS A 152 -5.30 -6.44 0.39
N GLN A 153 -6.44 -6.91 -0.12
CA GLN A 153 -7.75 -6.72 0.52
C GLN A 153 -7.99 -7.69 1.69
N ILE A 154 -7.16 -8.73 1.82
CA ILE A 154 -7.32 -9.73 2.88
C ILE A 154 -6.72 -9.19 4.17
N ARG A 155 -7.55 -9.08 5.22
CA ARG A 155 -7.13 -8.62 6.55
C ARG A 155 -6.64 -9.78 7.42
N TYR A 156 -7.40 -10.86 7.44
CA TYR A 156 -7.03 -12.11 8.14
C TYR A 156 -7.86 -13.26 7.61
N ALA A 157 -7.51 -14.46 8.00
CA ALA A 157 -8.31 -15.65 7.79
C ALA A 157 -8.31 -16.52 9.05
N ASP A 158 -9.44 -17.14 9.36
CA ASP A 158 -9.57 -18.08 10.48
C ASP A 158 -10.16 -19.43 10.06
N VAL A 159 -9.94 -20.45 10.90
CA VAL A 159 -10.42 -21.80 10.66
C VAL A 159 -11.50 -22.18 11.65
N ARG A 160 -12.60 -22.73 11.12
CA ARG A 160 -13.63 -23.43 11.90
C ARG A 160 -13.90 -24.81 11.30
N GLY A 161 -13.51 -25.85 12.02
CA GLY A 161 -13.59 -27.22 11.50
C GLY A 161 -12.68 -27.39 10.27
N ASN A 162 -13.27 -27.75 9.13
CA ASN A 162 -12.57 -27.97 7.86
C ASN A 162 -12.68 -26.79 6.88
N TYR A 163 -13.15 -25.65 7.36
CA TYR A 163 -13.38 -24.47 6.54
C TYR A 163 -12.51 -23.30 7.00
N VAL A 164 -11.98 -22.58 6.03
CA VAL A 164 -11.28 -21.31 6.24
C VAL A 164 -12.19 -20.18 5.83
N THR A 165 -12.43 -19.23 6.73
CA THR A 165 -13.10 -17.97 6.42
C THR A 165 -12.04 -16.90 6.19
N ILE A 166 -12.05 -16.29 5.01
CA ILE A 166 -11.16 -15.19 4.60
C ILE A 166 -11.94 -13.89 4.80
N HIS A 167 -11.37 -13.00 5.61
CA HIS A 167 -11.95 -11.69 5.94
C HIS A 167 -11.27 -10.61 5.10
N ALA A 168 -11.99 -10.14 4.09
CA ALA A 168 -11.64 -9.02 3.23
C ALA A 168 -12.73 -7.94 3.35
N LYS A 169 -13.02 -7.18 2.28
CA LYS A 169 -14.19 -6.30 2.24
C LYS A 169 -15.48 -7.10 2.50
N GLU A 170 -15.54 -8.28 1.93
CA GLU A 170 -16.55 -9.32 2.20
C GLU A 170 -15.91 -10.52 2.89
N HIS A 171 -16.73 -11.52 3.26
CA HIS A 171 -16.28 -12.76 3.90
C HIS A 171 -16.46 -13.93 2.94
N TYR A 172 -15.37 -14.71 2.77
CA TYR A 172 -15.38 -15.86 1.88
C TYR A 172 -15.00 -17.13 2.64
N THR A 173 -15.88 -18.13 2.64
CA THR A 173 -15.64 -19.40 3.33
C THR A 173 -15.34 -20.49 2.31
N VAL A 174 -14.17 -21.11 2.43
CA VAL A 174 -13.69 -22.14 1.50
C VAL A 174 -13.25 -23.40 2.28
N LYS A 175 -13.40 -24.56 1.63
CA LYS A 175 -12.89 -25.84 2.16
C LYS A 175 -11.41 -25.98 1.80
N LYS A 176 -10.54 -25.36 2.59
CA LYS A 176 -9.07 -25.39 2.45
C LYS A 176 -8.43 -25.47 3.82
N THR A 177 -7.14 -25.81 3.88
CA THR A 177 -6.35 -25.63 5.09
C THR A 177 -5.70 -24.25 5.13
N LEU A 178 -5.34 -23.76 6.33
CA LEU A 178 -4.56 -22.51 6.43
C LEU A 178 -3.19 -22.61 5.75
N SER A 179 -2.62 -23.81 5.68
CA SER A 179 -1.34 -24.03 5.02
C SER A 179 -1.46 -23.87 3.51
N ASP A 180 -2.54 -24.39 2.91
CA ASP A 180 -2.82 -24.21 1.47
C ASP A 180 -3.14 -22.75 1.15
N LEU A 181 -3.88 -22.06 2.05
CA LEU A 181 -4.17 -20.65 1.89
C LEU A 181 -2.87 -19.83 1.88
N LEU A 182 -1.95 -20.09 2.81
CA LEU A 182 -0.68 -19.36 2.93
C LEU A 182 0.20 -19.47 1.68
N GLN A 183 0.13 -20.56 0.92
CA GLN A 183 0.87 -20.68 -0.35
C GLN A 183 0.40 -19.66 -1.40
N GLY A 184 -0.85 -19.25 -1.35
CA GLY A 184 -1.42 -18.22 -2.21
C GLY A 184 -1.20 -16.79 -1.72
N LEU A 185 -0.79 -16.60 -0.46
CA LEU A 185 -0.55 -15.31 0.16
C LEU A 185 0.93 -14.89 0.03
N ASP A 186 1.28 -13.71 0.47
CA ASP A 186 2.64 -13.17 0.45
C ASP A 186 3.21 -12.95 1.86
N ASP A 187 4.38 -12.33 1.96
CA ASP A 187 5.14 -12.10 3.20
C ASP A 187 4.45 -11.16 4.20
N ARG A 188 3.40 -10.46 3.79
CA ARG A 188 2.54 -9.67 4.69
C ARG A 188 1.76 -10.54 5.68
N PHE A 189 1.62 -11.84 5.39
CA PHE A 189 0.76 -12.74 6.17
C PHE A 189 1.54 -13.59 7.15
N TYR A 190 1.12 -13.52 8.40
CA TYR A 190 1.70 -14.27 9.50
C TYR A 190 0.70 -15.26 10.11
N ARG A 191 1.16 -16.49 10.31
CA ARG A 191 0.34 -17.53 10.95
C ARG A 191 0.31 -17.36 12.45
N VAL A 192 -0.87 -17.11 13.01
CA VAL A 192 -1.13 -16.97 14.44
C VAL A 192 -1.67 -18.28 15.00
N GLY A 193 -0.78 -19.10 15.53
CA GLY A 193 -1.14 -20.41 16.08
C GLY A 193 -1.65 -21.39 15.00
N ARG A 194 -2.70 -22.17 15.38
CA ARG A 194 -3.26 -23.21 14.51
C ARG A 194 -4.49 -22.74 13.73
N SER A 195 -5.13 -21.68 14.16
CA SER A 195 -6.48 -21.32 13.75
C SER A 195 -6.59 -20.01 12.98
N ALA A 196 -5.53 -19.21 12.86
CA ALA A 196 -5.60 -17.93 12.17
C ALA A 196 -4.32 -17.56 11.40
N VAL A 197 -4.51 -16.75 10.37
CA VAL A 197 -3.46 -16.05 9.61
C VAL A 197 -3.86 -14.59 9.58
N VAL A 198 -2.95 -13.67 9.88
CA VAL A 198 -3.21 -12.23 9.91
C VAL A 198 -2.31 -11.48 8.93
N ASN A 199 -2.85 -10.50 8.27
CA ASN A 199 -2.07 -9.52 7.51
C ASN A 199 -1.45 -8.53 8.50
N LEU A 200 -0.11 -8.53 8.59
CA LEU A 200 0.65 -7.70 9.53
C LEU A 200 0.43 -6.20 9.28
N THR A 201 0.17 -5.79 8.02
CA THR A 201 -0.09 -4.39 7.67
C THR A 201 -1.44 -3.87 8.19
N CYS A 202 -2.38 -4.78 8.47
CA CYS A 202 -3.69 -4.44 9.00
C CYS A 202 -3.72 -4.32 10.53
N ILE A 203 -2.62 -4.66 11.23
CA ILE A 203 -2.58 -4.62 12.69
C ILE A 203 -2.49 -3.18 13.18
N SER A 204 -3.38 -2.81 14.10
CA SER A 204 -3.35 -1.55 14.84
C SER A 204 -2.63 -1.70 16.19
N ARG A 205 -2.91 -2.80 16.91
CA ARG A 205 -2.37 -3.04 18.25
C ARG A 205 -2.29 -4.54 18.55
N VAL A 206 -1.26 -4.94 19.29
CA VAL A 206 -1.12 -6.31 19.80
C VAL A 206 -1.05 -6.28 21.32
N THR A 207 -1.86 -7.10 21.98
CA THR A 207 -1.80 -7.36 23.43
C THR A 207 -1.34 -8.79 23.70
N LYS A 208 -1.21 -9.20 24.95
CA LYS A 208 -0.86 -10.60 25.29
C LYS A 208 -1.96 -11.60 24.97
N THR A 209 -3.19 -11.13 24.72
CA THR A 209 -4.39 -11.97 24.54
C THR A 209 -5.08 -11.80 23.20
N GLU A 210 -4.83 -10.71 22.49
CA GLU A 210 -5.51 -10.39 21.23
C GLU A 210 -4.66 -9.52 20.29
N ILE A 211 -5.00 -9.58 19.02
CA ILE A 211 -4.54 -8.70 17.94
C ILE A 211 -5.74 -7.83 17.55
N VAL A 212 -5.59 -6.52 17.59
CA VAL A 212 -6.61 -5.56 17.13
C VAL A 212 -6.21 -5.04 15.77
N LEU A 213 -7.11 -5.11 14.79
CA LEU A 213 -6.90 -4.61 13.46
C LEU A 213 -7.35 -3.14 13.33
N ARG A 214 -6.95 -2.46 12.27
CA ARG A 214 -7.27 -1.04 12.01
C ARG A 214 -8.78 -0.78 11.85
N ASP A 215 -9.54 -1.79 11.40
CA ASP A 215 -11.00 -1.74 11.28
C ASP A 215 -11.76 -2.01 12.60
N GLY A 216 -11.02 -2.18 13.72
CA GLY A 216 -11.58 -2.46 15.03
C GLY A 216 -11.87 -3.94 15.29
N SER A 217 -11.75 -4.83 14.31
CA SER A 217 -11.90 -6.28 14.52
C SER A 217 -10.75 -6.83 15.38
N SER A 218 -11.00 -7.89 16.15
CA SER A 218 -10.00 -8.51 17.00
C SER A 218 -9.87 -10.02 16.75
N ILE A 219 -8.64 -10.52 16.86
CA ILE A 219 -8.28 -11.92 16.69
C ILE A 219 -7.63 -12.39 18.00
N PRO A 220 -8.09 -13.48 18.62
CA PRO A 220 -7.47 -14.03 19.82
C PRO A 220 -5.99 -14.40 19.57
N LEU A 221 -5.10 -13.98 20.45
CA LEU A 221 -3.69 -14.33 20.40
C LEU A 221 -3.41 -15.53 21.32
N PRO A 222 -2.93 -16.67 20.79
CA PRO A 222 -2.56 -17.82 21.58
C PRO A 222 -1.44 -17.50 22.60
N ARG A 223 -1.47 -18.15 23.75
CA ARG A 223 -0.42 -18.00 24.78
C ARG A 223 0.97 -18.27 24.19
N GLY A 224 1.92 -17.38 24.46
CA GLY A 224 3.31 -17.48 23.98
C GLY A 224 3.52 -17.04 22.53
N ALA A 225 2.51 -16.57 21.82
CA ALA A 225 2.65 -16.08 20.43
C ALA A 225 3.05 -14.58 20.35
N TYR A 226 2.90 -13.83 21.44
CA TYR A 226 3.13 -12.38 21.50
C TYR A 226 4.51 -11.94 21.00
N GLU A 227 5.58 -12.54 21.54
CA GLU A 227 6.95 -12.15 21.16
C GLU A 227 7.28 -12.49 19.71
N LYS A 228 6.80 -13.66 19.23
CA LYS A 228 7.03 -14.09 17.85
C LYS A 228 6.32 -13.18 16.85
N LEU A 229 5.08 -12.81 17.15
CA LEU A 229 4.30 -11.89 16.32
C LEU A 229 4.95 -10.50 16.27
N ASN A 230 5.37 -9.95 17.42
CA ASN A 230 6.04 -8.65 17.47
C ASN A 230 7.34 -8.64 16.65
N ARG A 231 8.14 -9.71 16.71
CA ARG A 231 9.34 -9.83 15.85
C ARG A 231 8.95 -9.84 14.37
N ALA A 232 7.88 -10.53 13.99
CA ALA A 232 7.42 -10.55 12.59
C ALA A 232 6.99 -9.14 12.12
N ILE A 233 6.30 -8.37 12.96
CA ILE A 233 5.91 -6.99 12.67
C ILE A 233 7.15 -6.09 12.48
N ILE A 234 8.13 -6.18 13.39
CA ILE A 234 9.36 -5.37 13.34
C ILE A 234 10.19 -5.70 12.09
N ASN A 235 10.28 -6.97 11.73
CA ASN A 235 11.09 -7.42 10.57
C ASN A 235 10.42 -7.12 9.22
N MET A 236 9.16 -6.70 9.19
CA MET A 236 8.43 -6.35 7.97
C MET A 236 8.61 -4.88 7.60
N GLY A 237 9.00 -4.00 8.53
CA GLY A 237 9.29 -2.57 8.31
C GLY A 237 10.74 -2.40 7.92
#